data_6496b2c15e26625623b8ee7a5987c9c3
#
_entry.id   6496b2c15e26625623b8ee7a5987c9c3
#
_cell.length_a   1.000
_cell.length_b   1.000
_cell.length_c   1.000
_cell.angle_alpha   90.00
_cell.angle_beta   90.00
_cell.angle_gamma   90.00
#
_symmetry.space_group_name_H-M   'P 1'
#
loop_
_entity.id
_entity.type
_entity.pdbx_description
1 polymer ?
#
loop_
_entity_poly.entity_id
_entity_poly.type
_entity_poly.pdbx_seq_one_letter_code
_entity_poly.pdbx_strand_id
1 'polypeptide(L)'
;MPTTQPRLNLESLYRPLWLTYGLVPLLAGLDKFFNLLTDWPKYLSPWMANLLPMSPQTFLYLVGIIEIAVGLMVLTRWPRLGAWIAAAWLVLIALNLATLGLFDIAVRDLAMAVGAYTLARLAEARQEAPAAAPASALRESRV
;
A
#
# COMPACT_ATOMS: atom_id res chain seq x y z
N MET A 1 14.27 -27.28 -30.05
CA MET A 1 14.06 -27.35 -28.59
C MET A 1 13.14 -26.21 -28.18
N PRO A 2 11.97 -26.46 -27.62
CA PRO A 2 11.11 -25.38 -27.14
C PRO A 2 11.75 -24.82 -25.90
N THR A 3 12.15 -23.54 -25.95
CA THR A 3 12.61 -22.79 -24.80
C THR A 3 11.40 -22.56 -23.89
N THR A 4 11.28 -23.32 -22.82
CA THR A 4 10.36 -23.07 -21.72
C THR A 4 10.83 -21.81 -21.01
N GLN A 5 10.29 -20.66 -21.42
CA GLN A 5 10.44 -19.41 -20.67
C GLN A 5 9.85 -19.64 -19.26
N PRO A 6 10.60 -19.37 -18.19
CA PRO A 6 10.06 -19.46 -16.84
C PRO A 6 8.91 -18.44 -16.75
N ARG A 7 7.68 -18.92 -16.66
CA ARG A 7 6.53 -18.05 -16.41
C ARG A 7 6.69 -17.48 -15.00
N LEU A 8 6.99 -16.20 -14.91
CA LEU A 8 6.95 -15.49 -13.64
C LEU A 8 5.54 -15.67 -13.05
N ASN A 9 5.49 -16.29 -11.88
CA ASN A 9 4.23 -16.46 -11.18
C ASN A 9 3.84 -15.14 -10.54
N LEU A 10 2.93 -14.38 -11.17
CA LEU A 10 2.45 -13.09 -10.67
C LEU A 10 1.97 -13.18 -9.21
N GLU A 11 1.44 -14.34 -8.81
CA GLU A 11 0.98 -14.56 -7.45
C GLU A 11 2.11 -14.52 -6.43
N SER A 12 3.29 -15.03 -6.78
CA SER A 12 4.45 -15.02 -5.88
C SER A 12 5.00 -13.62 -5.63
N LEU A 13 4.79 -12.70 -6.59
CA LEU A 13 5.18 -11.28 -6.44
C LEU A 13 4.08 -10.48 -5.75
N TYR A 14 2.83 -10.81 -6.01
CA TYR A 14 1.68 -10.10 -5.46
C TYR A 14 1.52 -10.31 -3.96
N ARG A 15 1.57 -11.55 -3.47
CA ARG A 15 1.27 -11.89 -2.07
C ARG A 15 2.13 -11.15 -1.03
N PRO A 16 3.47 -11.09 -1.16
CA PRO A 16 4.27 -10.35 -0.18
C PRO A 16 3.95 -8.86 -0.17
N LEU A 17 3.74 -8.24 -1.33
CA LEU A 17 3.35 -6.84 -1.42
C LEU A 17 1.96 -6.61 -0.82
N TRP A 18 0.99 -7.45 -1.14
CA TRP A 18 -0.36 -7.39 -0.60
C TRP A 18 -0.37 -7.47 0.93
N LEU A 19 0.37 -8.43 1.52
CA LEU A 19 0.49 -8.54 2.97
C LEU A 19 1.18 -7.31 3.58
N THR A 20 2.29 -6.86 3.00
CA THR A 20 3.04 -5.71 3.51
C THR A 20 2.20 -4.44 3.49
N TYR A 21 1.62 -4.09 2.34
CA TYR A 21 0.84 -2.85 2.19
C TYR A 21 -0.56 -2.92 2.79
N GLY A 22 -0.99 -4.09 3.21
CA GLY A 22 -2.19 -4.25 4.02
C GLY A 22 -1.91 -4.17 5.52
N LEU A 23 -0.93 -4.95 6.01
CA LEU A 23 -0.64 -5.03 7.45
C LEU A 23 0.09 -3.80 8.00
N VAL A 24 1.07 -3.25 7.26
CA VAL A 24 1.86 -2.12 7.77
C VAL A 24 1.00 -0.89 8.05
N PRO A 25 0.17 -0.38 7.12
CA PRO A 25 -0.68 0.75 7.43
C PRO A 25 -1.75 0.42 8.48
N LEU A 26 -2.26 -0.81 8.52
CA LEU A 26 -3.19 -1.23 9.55
C LEU A 26 -2.56 -1.14 10.94
N LEU A 27 -1.35 -1.68 11.12
CA LEU A 27 -0.65 -1.65 12.40
C LEU A 27 -0.18 -0.25 12.78
N ALA A 28 0.36 0.52 11.84
CA ALA A 28 0.78 1.89 12.07
C ALA A 28 -0.42 2.81 12.41
N GLY A 29 -1.56 2.60 11.75
CA GLY A 29 -2.79 3.30 12.06
C GLY A 29 -3.31 3.00 13.45
N LEU A 30 -3.33 1.73 13.84
CA LEU A 30 -3.69 1.31 15.20
C LEU A 30 -2.74 1.90 16.25
N ASP A 31 -1.44 1.89 15.96
CA ASP A 31 -0.43 2.39 16.90
C ASP A 31 -0.55 3.89 17.20
N LYS A 32 -1.13 4.67 16.29
CA LYS A 32 -1.40 6.10 16.53
C LYS A 32 -2.31 6.37 17.72
N PHE A 33 -3.06 5.37 18.18
CA PHE A 33 -3.88 5.45 19.38
C PHE A 33 -3.14 5.06 20.66
N PHE A 34 -2.03 4.31 20.54
CA PHE A 34 -1.30 3.73 21.67
C PHE A 34 0.13 4.27 21.81
N ASN A 35 0.75 4.77 20.72
CA ASN A 35 2.14 5.25 20.67
C ASN A 35 3.16 4.23 21.22
N LEU A 36 3.00 2.94 20.85
CA LEU A 36 3.91 1.86 21.27
C LEU A 36 5.13 1.75 20.37
N LEU A 37 4.96 1.96 19.05
CA LEU A 37 6.04 1.89 18.08
C LEU A 37 6.90 3.16 18.11
N THR A 38 6.25 4.32 18.23
CA THR A 38 6.94 5.62 18.24
C THR A 38 6.03 6.72 18.76
N ASP A 39 6.65 7.86 19.10
CA ASP A 39 5.95 9.12 19.37
C ASP A 39 5.57 9.79 18.05
N TRP A 40 4.35 9.55 17.56
CA TRP A 40 3.87 10.01 16.25
C TRP A 40 3.83 11.53 16.09
N PRO A 41 3.48 12.36 17.12
CA PRO A 41 3.48 13.82 17.04
C PRO A 41 4.78 14.42 16.52
N LYS A 42 5.94 13.82 16.80
CA LYS A 42 7.25 14.31 16.34
C LYS A 42 7.42 14.31 14.80
N TYR A 43 6.61 13.53 14.10
CA TYR A 43 6.63 13.44 12.63
C TYR A 43 5.63 14.37 11.95
N LEU A 44 4.84 15.14 12.71
CA LEU A 44 3.96 16.15 12.17
C LEU A 44 4.71 17.49 12.12
N SER A 45 4.87 18.06 10.92
CA SER A 45 5.58 19.33 10.77
C SER A 45 4.81 20.48 11.42
N PRO A 46 5.51 21.47 12.01
CA PRO A 46 4.87 22.68 12.56
C PRO A 46 4.04 23.42 11.52
N TRP A 47 4.49 23.42 10.26
CA TRP A 47 3.74 24.01 9.16
C TRP A 47 2.39 23.31 8.97
N MET A 48 2.36 21.99 8.95
CA MET A 48 1.12 21.22 8.86
C MET A 48 0.25 21.45 10.10
N ALA A 49 0.84 21.38 11.30
CA ALA A 49 0.11 21.59 12.55
C ALA A 49 -0.58 22.95 12.60
N ASN A 50 0.04 24.01 12.07
CA ASN A 50 -0.53 25.36 12.04
C ASN A 50 -1.66 25.53 11.00
N LEU A 51 -1.72 24.69 9.98
CA LEU A 51 -2.80 24.70 8.98
C LEU A 51 -4.06 23.98 9.47
N LEU A 52 -3.93 23.14 10.50
CA LEU A 52 -5.03 22.31 10.96
C LEU A 52 -5.95 23.08 11.93
N PRO A 53 -7.28 23.00 11.76
CA PRO A 53 -8.24 23.61 12.70
C PRO A 53 -8.43 22.75 13.96
N MET A 54 -7.51 21.84 14.26
CA MET A 54 -7.61 20.87 15.37
C MET A 54 -6.25 20.61 15.99
N SER A 55 -6.23 19.95 17.15
CA SER A 55 -4.97 19.57 17.80
C SER A 55 -4.18 18.55 16.98
N PRO A 56 -2.83 18.57 17.05
CA PRO A 56 -1.98 17.56 16.40
C PRO A 56 -2.38 16.12 16.73
N GLN A 57 -2.74 15.85 17.97
CA GLN A 57 -3.16 14.52 18.41
C GLN A 57 -4.48 14.10 17.77
N THR A 58 -5.46 14.98 17.68
CA THR A 58 -6.75 14.69 17.00
C THR A 58 -6.51 14.40 15.52
N PHE A 59 -5.64 15.18 14.86
CA PHE A 59 -5.27 14.92 13.47
C PHE A 59 -4.62 13.56 13.29
N LEU A 60 -3.70 13.16 14.18
CA LEU A 60 -3.04 11.85 14.11
C LEU A 60 -4.03 10.70 14.32
N TYR A 61 -5.06 10.85 15.14
CA TYR A 61 -6.13 9.86 15.24
C TYR A 61 -6.91 9.71 13.93
N LEU A 62 -7.22 10.82 13.25
CA LEU A 62 -7.85 10.77 11.93
C LEU A 62 -6.94 10.08 10.90
N VAL A 63 -5.65 10.41 10.90
CA VAL A 63 -4.65 9.72 10.07
C VAL A 63 -4.63 8.23 10.37
N GLY A 64 -4.65 7.84 11.63
CA GLY A 64 -4.71 6.44 12.06
C GLY A 64 -5.95 5.71 11.51
N ILE A 65 -7.13 6.35 11.55
CA ILE A 65 -8.36 5.79 10.98
C ILE A 65 -8.22 5.59 9.46
N ILE A 66 -7.66 6.58 8.76
CA ILE A 66 -7.42 6.49 7.30
C ILE A 66 -6.47 5.33 6.99
N GLU A 67 -5.37 5.18 7.72
CA GLU A 67 -4.40 4.11 7.51
C GLU A 67 -5.00 2.73 7.78
N ILE A 68 -5.82 2.58 8.84
CA ILE A 68 -6.57 1.36 9.11
C ILE A 68 -7.50 1.03 7.94
N ALA A 69 -8.26 2.01 7.45
CA ALA A 69 -9.18 1.82 6.33
C ALA A 69 -8.44 1.40 5.06
N VAL A 70 -7.31 2.06 4.73
CA VAL A 70 -6.47 1.72 3.57
C VAL A 70 -5.90 0.31 3.70
N GLY A 71 -5.36 -0.06 4.86
CA GLY A 71 -4.85 -1.40 5.13
C GLY A 71 -5.94 -2.47 4.92
N LEU A 72 -7.14 -2.25 5.46
CA LEU A 72 -8.28 -3.15 5.27
C LEU A 72 -8.74 -3.22 3.82
N MET A 73 -8.74 -2.10 3.08
CA MET A 73 -9.05 -2.09 1.65
C MET A 73 -8.09 -2.97 0.86
N VAL A 74 -6.78 -2.86 1.13
CA VAL A 74 -5.75 -3.69 0.48
C VAL A 74 -5.96 -5.17 0.79
N LEU A 75 -6.22 -5.52 2.06
CA LEU A 75 -6.35 -6.92 2.50
C LEU A 75 -7.66 -7.60 2.07
N THR A 76 -8.68 -6.82 1.73
CA THR A 76 -10.02 -7.38 1.50
C THR A 76 -10.45 -7.30 0.03
N ARG A 77 -11.46 -6.48 -0.26
CA ARG A 77 -12.17 -6.51 -1.56
C ARG A 77 -11.58 -5.56 -2.61
N TRP A 78 -10.81 -4.55 -2.19
CA TRP A 78 -10.34 -3.48 -3.09
C TRP A 78 -8.82 -3.27 -3.06
N PRO A 79 -8.01 -4.32 -3.26
CA PRO A 79 -6.55 -4.22 -3.16
C PRO A 79 -5.96 -3.21 -4.16
N ARG A 80 -6.51 -3.12 -5.37
CA ARG A 80 -6.10 -2.15 -6.38
C ARG A 80 -6.29 -0.71 -5.88
N LEU A 81 -7.50 -0.37 -5.45
CA LEU A 81 -7.82 0.98 -4.98
C LEU A 81 -7.05 1.32 -3.71
N GLY A 82 -7.00 0.40 -2.74
CA GLY A 82 -6.23 0.57 -1.50
C GLY A 82 -4.74 0.81 -1.77
N ALA A 83 -4.14 0.09 -2.73
CA ALA A 83 -2.74 0.26 -3.10
C ALA A 83 -2.47 1.62 -3.79
N TRP A 84 -3.38 2.12 -4.65
CA TRP A 84 -3.27 3.46 -5.22
C TRP A 84 -3.36 4.55 -4.15
N ILE A 85 -4.30 4.43 -3.21
CA ILE A 85 -4.44 5.36 -2.08
C ILE A 85 -3.18 5.30 -1.20
N ALA A 86 -2.67 4.10 -0.89
CA ALA A 86 -1.45 3.93 -0.11
C ALA A 86 -0.24 4.60 -0.78
N ALA A 87 -0.08 4.46 -2.11
CA ALA A 87 1.00 5.09 -2.85
C ALA A 87 0.93 6.63 -2.75
N ALA A 88 -0.24 7.23 -3.01
CA ALA A 88 -0.44 8.66 -2.89
C ALA A 88 -0.24 9.16 -1.45
N TRP A 89 -0.72 8.41 -0.46
CA TRP A 89 -0.59 8.72 0.96
C TRP A 89 0.86 8.74 1.42
N LEU A 90 1.66 7.75 1.02
CA LEU A 90 3.10 7.69 1.33
C LEU A 90 3.87 8.86 0.73
N VAL A 91 3.50 9.33 -0.47
CA VAL A 91 4.08 10.55 -1.04
C VAL A 91 3.74 11.77 -0.18
N LEU A 92 2.50 11.91 0.29
CA LEU A 92 2.11 13.01 1.17
C LEU A 92 2.86 12.99 2.50
N ILE A 93 3.05 11.79 3.09
CA ILE A 93 3.85 11.63 4.32
C ILE A 93 5.30 12.03 4.04
N ALA A 94 5.90 11.57 2.94
CA ALA A 94 7.26 11.93 2.57
C ALA A 94 7.45 13.44 2.41
N LEU A 95 6.50 14.13 1.78
CA LEU A 95 6.52 15.60 1.67
C LEU A 95 6.46 16.28 3.05
N ASN A 96 5.59 15.83 3.95
CA ASN A 96 5.54 16.34 5.32
C ASN A 96 6.88 16.11 6.05
N LEU A 97 7.48 14.92 5.96
CA LEU A 97 8.77 14.61 6.57
C LEU A 97 9.92 15.45 5.99
N ALA A 98 9.89 15.71 4.69
CA ALA A 98 10.87 16.58 4.05
C ALA A 98 10.83 18.02 4.60
N THR A 99 9.64 18.54 4.95
CA THR A 99 9.51 19.85 5.59
C THR A 99 10.07 19.89 7.02
N LEU A 100 10.26 18.74 7.65
CA LEU A 100 10.93 18.55 8.94
C LEU A 100 12.45 18.35 8.80
N GLY A 101 12.98 18.25 7.59
CA GLY A 101 14.38 17.89 7.33
C GLY A 101 14.71 16.41 7.57
N LEU A 102 13.70 15.55 7.75
CA LEU A 102 13.84 14.10 7.95
C LEU A 102 13.94 13.39 6.59
N PHE A 103 14.94 13.76 5.81
CA PHE A 103 15.09 13.29 4.43
C PHE A 103 15.34 11.79 4.33
N ASP A 104 16.00 11.19 5.29
CA ASP A 104 16.26 9.74 5.35
C ASP A 104 14.95 8.93 5.46
N ILE A 105 14.00 9.39 6.28
CA ILE A 105 12.69 8.77 6.42
C ILE A 105 11.82 9.10 5.19
N ALA A 106 11.87 10.34 4.69
CA ALA A 106 11.13 10.75 3.51
C ALA A 106 11.49 9.90 2.27
N VAL A 107 12.78 9.64 2.06
CA VAL A 107 13.25 8.76 0.94
C VAL A 107 12.76 7.32 1.12
N ARG A 108 12.72 6.80 2.35
CA ARG A 108 12.14 5.47 2.62
C ARG A 108 10.65 5.42 2.24
N ASP A 109 9.88 6.45 2.62
CA ASP A 109 8.46 6.51 2.29
C ASP A 109 8.21 6.63 0.78
N LEU A 110 9.07 7.36 0.06
CA LEU A 110 9.02 7.39 -1.40
C LEU A 110 9.33 6.02 -2.02
N ALA A 111 10.32 5.29 -1.49
CA ALA A 111 10.60 3.93 -1.93
C ALA A 111 9.41 2.98 -1.64
N MET A 112 8.76 3.14 -0.49
CA MET A 112 7.54 2.41 -0.16
C MET A 112 6.38 2.80 -1.09
N ALA A 113 6.26 4.06 -1.49
CA ALA A 113 5.25 4.50 -2.45
C ALA A 113 5.40 3.80 -3.81
N VAL A 114 6.65 3.59 -4.28
CA VAL A 114 6.93 2.80 -5.49
C VAL A 114 6.47 1.36 -5.33
N GLY A 115 6.68 0.75 -4.17
CA GLY A 115 6.19 -0.60 -3.87
C GLY A 115 4.66 -0.69 -3.84
N ALA A 116 3.97 0.30 -3.25
CA ALA A 116 2.51 0.39 -3.26
C ALA A 116 1.97 0.57 -4.69
N TYR A 117 2.61 1.42 -5.49
CA TYR A 117 2.31 1.55 -6.93
C TYR A 117 2.46 0.20 -7.66
N THR A 118 3.56 -0.51 -7.40
CA THR A 118 3.79 -1.83 -8.00
C THR A 118 2.70 -2.82 -7.62
N LEU A 119 2.26 -2.83 -6.36
CA LEU A 119 1.11 -3.63 -5.92
C LEU A 119 -0.17 -3.27 -6.68
N ALA A 120 -0.45 -1.98 -6.87
CA ALA A 120 -1.62 -1.54 -7.62
C ALA A 120 -1.59 -2.08 -9.06
N ARG A 121 -0.44 -1.98 -9.74
CA ARG A 121 -0.25 -2.51 -11.11
C ARG A 121 -0.37 -4.02 -11.18
N LEU A 122 0.16 -4.75 -10.19
CA LEU A 122 0.00 -6.21 -10.11
C LEU A 122 -1.46 -6.62 -9.86
N ALA A 123 -2.19 -5.86 -9.02
CA ALA A 123 -3.61 -6.10 -8.80
C ALA A 123 -4.44 -5.88 -10.08
N GLU A 124 -4.09 -4.89 -10.90
CA GLU A 124 -4.70 -4.67 -12.22
C GLU A 124 -4.43 -5.86 -13.15
N ALA A 125 -3.17 -6.24 -13.30
CA ALA A 125 -2.78 -7.35 -14.17
C ALA A 125 -3.46 -8.67 -13.79
N ARG A 126 -3.70 -8.90 -12.49
CA ARG A 126 -4.45 -10.09 -12.01
C ARG A 126 -5.92 -10.05 -12.39
N GLN A 127 -6.53 -8.86 -12.44
CA GLN A 127 -7.95 -8.72 -12.85
C GLN A 127 -8.13 -8.88 -14.35
N GLU A 128 -7.11 -8.49 -15.14
CA GLU A 128 -7.11 -8.55 -16.60
C GLU A 128 -6.69 -9.93 -17.14
N ALA A 129 -6.04 -10.77 -16.29
CA ALA A 129 -5.63 -12.11 -16.71
C ALA A 129 -6.86 -12.94 -17.08
N PRO A 130 -6.95 -13.49 -18.33
CA PRO A 130 -8.07 -14.31 -18.73
C PRO A 130 -8.23 -15.48 -17.76
N ALA A 131 -9.46 -15.76 -17.32
CA ALA A 131 -9.76 -16.99 -16.61
C ALA A 131 -9.23 -18.15 -17.46
N ALA A 132 -8.37 -19.00 -16.89
CA ALA A 132 -7.82 -20.15 -17.60
C ALA A 132 -8.99 -20.89 -18.27
N ALA A 133 -8.92 -21.06 -19.60
CA ALA A 133 -9.97 -21.73 -20.36
C ALA A 133 -10.29 -23.07 -19.68
N PRO A 134 -11.56 -23.42 -19.45
CA PRO A 134 -11.90 -24.65 -18.78
C PRO A 134 -11.32 -25.83 -19.57
N ALA A 135 -10.75 -26.80 -18.84
CA ALA A 135 -10.09 -27.99 -19.44
C ALA A 135 -10.98 -28.78 -20.41
N SER A 136 -12.29 -28.56 -20.40
CA SER A 136 -13.26 -29.09 -21.35
C SER A 136 -13.06 -28.58 -22.78
N ALA A 137 -12.67 -27.29 -22.95
CA ALA A 137 -12.45 -26.72 -24.29
C ALA A 137 -11.23 -27.33 -25.00
N LEU A 138 -10.24 -27.83 -24.25
CA LEU A 138 -9.07 -28.52 -24.81
C LEU A 138 -9.37 -29.97 -25.22
N ARG A 139 -10.46 -30.58 -24.76
CA ARG A 139 -10.89 -31.92 -25.17
C ARG A 139 -11.68 -31.92 -26.48
N GLU A 140 -12.49 -30.87 -26.73
CA GLU A 140 -13.28 -30.76 -27.95
C GLU A 140 -12.44 -30.45 -29.19
N SER A 141 -11.25 -29.86 -29.07
CA SER A 141 -10.35 -29.61 -30.20
C SER A 141 -9.51 -30.81 -30.61
N ARG A 142 -9.67 -31.98 -29.96
CA ARG A 142 -8.93 -33.23 -30.26
C ARG A 142 -9.80 -34.34 -30.85
N VAL A 143 -11.05 -34.07 -31.18
CA VAL A 143 -11.95 -34.96 -31.93
C VAL A 143 -12.12 -34.40 -33.34
#